data_5480492d9ce0b5d49362fcd2ea725552
#
_entry.id   5480492d9ce0b5d49362fcd2ea725552
#
_cell.length_a   1.000
_cell.length_b   1.000
_cell.length_c   1.000
_cell.angle_alpha   90.00
_cell.angle_beta   90.00
_cell.angle_gamma   90.00
#
_symmetry.space_group_name_H-M   'P 1'
#
loop_
_entity.id
_entity.type
_entity.pdbx_description
1 polymer ?
#
loop_
_entity_poly.entity_id
_entity_poly.type
_entity_poly.pdbx_seq_one_letter_code
_entity_poly.pdbx_strand_id
1 'polypeptide(L)'
;HFVSSVDDYLVMTQEKSGSLFRFACLMGYASLDCTAETIEQLHDLADCLGLIHQIENDRKDLLRWDLKNDLLSKKRTLPALYLLSIEDDAFRLFQDYYAGSITVDYVLTQKEQLLHIIHSSGCIEYSQVVQSVCLQKAEEIYDQLQAASPWKEKFKEITYASYLDID
;
A
#
# COMPACT_ATOMS: atom_id res chain seq x y z
N HIS A 1 -11.60 6.62 -10.43
CA HIS A 1 -11.99 5.27 -9.98
C HIS A 1 -12.46 5.30 -8.54
N PHE A 2 -13.67 4.79 -8.29
CA PHE A 2 -14.19 4.62 -6.94
C PHE A 2 -13.69 3.28 -6.38
N VAL A 3 -12.89 3.35 -5.31
CA VAL A 3 -12.36 2.16 -4.63
C VAL A 3 -13.42 1.63 -3.65
N SER A 4 -13.99 0.46 -3.91
CA SER A 4 -15.03 -0.16 -3.09
C SER A 4 -14.56 -1.43 -2.38
N SER A 5 -13.49 -2.05 -2.87
CA SER A 5 -12.94 -3.31 -2.37
C SER A 5 -11.42 -3.29 -2.30
N VAL A 6 -10.85 -4.30 -1.64
CA VAL A 6 -9.39 -4.53 -1.64
C VAL A 6 -8.89 -4.78 -3.07
N ASP A 7 -9.64 -5.52 -3.88
CA ASP A 7 -9.26 -5.77 -5.27
C ASP A 7 -9.19 -4.47 -6.08
N ASP A 8 -10.16 -3.57 -5.93
CA ASP A 8 -10.12 -2.24 -6.56
C ASP A 8 -8.90 -1.43 -6.11
N TYR A 9 -8.54 -1.50 -4.82
CA TYR A 9 -7.35 -0.85 -4.28
C TYR A 9 -6.08 -1.39 -4.93
N LEU A 10 -5.95 -2.71 -5.07
CA LEU A 10 -4.79 -3.34 -5.69
C LEU A 10 -4.66 -2.93 -7.16
N VAL A 11 -5.75 -2.97 -7.92
CA VAL A 11 -5.77 -2.55 -9.33
C VAL A 11 -5.38 -1.09 -9.47
N MET A 12 -5.98 -0.19 -8.67
CA MET A 12 -5.64 1.23 -8.70
C MET A 12 -4.15 1.48 -8.41
N THR A 13 -3.59 0.75 -7.45
CA THR A 13 -2.17 0.88 -7.09
C THR A 13 -1.25 0.37 -8.20
N GLN A 14 -1.60 -0.74 -8.85
CA GLN A 14 -0.88 -1.27 -10.00
C GLN A 14 -0.89 -0.31 -11.19
N GLU A 15 -2.00 0.36 -11.46
CA GLU A 15 -2.07 1.39 -12.50
C GLU A 15 -1.11 2.56 -12.24
N LYS A 16 -0.87 2.91 -10.98
CA LYS A 16 0.09 3.97 -10.59
C LYS A 16 1.56 3.52 -10.69
N SER A 17 1.84 2.23 -10.65
CA SER A 17 3.22 1.70 -10.63
C SER A 17 3.93 1.72 -11.98
N GLY A 18 3.25 2.09 -13.06
CA GLY A 18 3.84 2.23 -14.40
C GLY A 18 5.05 3.17 -14.45
N SER A 19 5.08 4.21 -13.59
CA SER A 19 6.23 5.11 -13.48
C SER A 19 7.46 4.44 -12.88
N LEU A 20 7.28 3.55 -11.90
CA LEU A 20 8.36 2.74 -11.32
C LEU A 20 8.91 1.74 -12.34
N PHE A 21 8.04 1.13 -13.16
CA PHE A 21 8.46 0.27 -14.25
C PHE A 21 9.34 1.03 -15.26
N ARG A 22 8.91 2.22 -15.69
CA ARG A 22 9.71 3.08 -16.59
C ARG A 22 11.05 3.45 -15.97
N PHE A 23 11.08 3.79 -14.70
CA PHE A 23 12.29 4.09 -13.97
C PHE A 23 13.24 2.88 -13.93
N ALA A 24 12.74 1.69 -13.64
CA ALA A 24 13.52 0.45 -13.66
C ALA A 24 14.12 0.18 -15.05
N CYS A 25 13.35 0.37 -16.12
CA CYS A 25 13.82 0.25 -17.49
C CYS A 25 14.93 1.25 -17.82
N LEU A 26 14.81 2.49 -17.37
CA LEU A 26 15.82 3.54 -17.61
C LEU A 26 17.12 3.29 -16.84
N MET A 27 17.02 2.74 -15.63
CA MET A 27 18.17 2.58 -14.73
C MET A 27 19.10 1.42 -15.08
N GLY A 28 18.64 0.38 -15.73
CA GLY A 28 19.49 -0.78 -15.88
C GLY A 28 19.23 -1.67 -17.09
N TYR A 29 18.13 -1.49 -17.75
CA TYR A 29 17.71 -2.42 -18.80
C TYR A 29 17.69 -1.83 -20.21
N ALA A 30 17.91 -0.53 -20.35
CA ALA A 30 17.99 0.14 -21.66
C ALA A 30 19.17 -0.34 -22.52
N SER A 31 20.17 -0.97 -21.89
CA SER A 31 21.41 -1.46 -22.55
C SER A 31 21.48 -2.98 -22.64
N LEU A 32 20.49 -3.72 -22.13
CA LEU A 32 20.44 -5.18 -22.19
C LEU A 32 19.38 -5.63 -23.19
N ASP A 33 19.65 -6.71 -23.92
CA ASP A 33 18.65 -7.42 -24.72
C ASP A 33 17.60 -8.00 -23.76
N CYS A 34 16.59 -7.18 -23.42
CA CYS A 34 15.49 -7.59 -22.53
C CYS A 34 14.63 -8.63 -23.23
N THR A 35 14.55 -9.83 -22.66
CA THR A 35 13.57 -10.83 -23.04
C THR A 35 12.16 -10.40 -22.59
N ALA A 36 11.12 -10.95 -23.23
CA ALA A 36 9.74 -10.73 -22.80
C ALA A 36 9.52 -11.15 -21.35
N GLU A 37 10.18 -12.23 -20.91
CA GLU A 37 10.16 -12.71 -19.52
C GLU A 37 10.75 -11.69 -18.54
N THR A 38 11.87 -11.08 -18.88
CA THR A 38 12.48 -10.03 -18.03
C THR A 38 11.59 -8.81 -17.93
N ILE A 39 10.91 -8.41 -19.01
CA ILE A 39 9.96 -7.29 -19.01
C ILE A 39 8.78 -7.60 -18.07
N GLU A 40 8.24 -8.82 -18.13
CA GLU A 40 7.14 -9.24 -17.24
C GLU A 40 7.58 -9.25 -15.78
N GLN A 41 8.76 -9.78 -15.46
CA GLN A 41 9.34 -9.73 -14.11
C GLN A 41 9.50 -8.30 -13.60
N LEU A 42 9.91 -7.36 -14.44
CA LEU A 42 10.03 -5.95 -14.06
C LEU A 42 8.68 -5.30 -13.80
N HIS A 43 7.65 -5.64 -14.58
CA HIS A 43 6.29 -5.19 -14.30
C HIS A 43 5.78 -5.70 -12.96
N ASP A 44 5.96 -6.99 -12.70
CA ASP A 44 5.53 -7.61 -11.44
C ASP A 44 6.28 -7.02 -10.24
N LEU A 45 7.57 -6.76 -10.40
CA LEU A 45 8.38 -6.10 -9.36
C LEU A 45 7.90 -4.67 -9.11
N ALA A 46 7.64 -3.89 -10.17
CA ALA A 46 7.11 -2.53 -10.05
C ALA A 46 5.74 -2.51 -9.35
N ASP A 47 4.87 -3.46 -9.64
CA ASP A 47 3.57 -3.60 -8.98
C ASP A 47 3.71 -3.88 -7.47
N CYS A 48 4.61 -4.79 -7.10
CA CYS A 48 4.92 -5.06 -5.69
C CYS A 48 5.47 -3.81 -4.98
N LEU A 49 6.39 -3.09 -5.61
CA LEU A 49 6.97 -1.86 -5.05
C LEU A 49 5.93 -0.76 -4.90
N GLY A 50 5.04 -0.60 -5.87
CA GLY A 50 3.94 0.35 -5.80
C GLY A 50 3.01 0.07 -4.62
N LEU A 51 2.67 -1.20 -4.39
CA LEU A 51 1.86 -1.64 -3.24
C LEU A 51 2.57 -1.38 -1.91
N ILE A 52 3.84 -1.75 -1.79
CA ILE A 52 4.64 -1.53 -0.58
C ILE A 52 4.63 -0.05 -0.19
N HIS A 53 4.93 0.84 -1.12
CA HIS A 53 4.96 2.28 -0.88
C HIS A 53 3.58 2.87 -0.57
N GLN A 54 2.54 2.43 -1.27
CA GLN A 54 1.17 2.91 -1.04
C GLN A 54 0.65 2.49 0.33
N ILE A 55 0.87 1.23 0.73
CA ILE A 55 0.48 0.71 2.05
C ILE A 55 1.19 1.49 3.17
N GLU A 56 2.47 1.78 3.01
CA GLU A 56 3.23 2.56 3.99
C GLU A 56 2.69 3.99 4.13
N ASN A 57 2.38 4.65 3.02
CA ASN A 57 1.80 5.98 3.04
C ASN A 57 0.42 5.98 3.71
N ASP A 58 -0.44 5.03 3.36
CA ASP A 58 -1.79 4.91 3.92
C ASP A 58 -1.74 4.66 5.44
N ARG A 59 -0.79 3.84 5.90
CA ARG A 59 -0.59 3.55 7.31
C ARG A 59 -0.11 4.78 8.09
N LYS A 60 0.84 5.53 7.56
CA LYS A 60 1.33 6.77 8.16
C LYS A 60 0.24 7.83 8.25
N ASP A 61 -0.55 7.98 7.20
CA ASP A 61 -1.64 8.96 7.15
C ASP A 61 -2.78 8.61 8.11
N LEU A 62 -3.09 7.33 8.29
CA LEU A 62 -4.10 6.89 9.25
C LEU A 62 -3.76 7.27 10.70
N LEU A 63 -2.49 7.27 11.05
CA LEU A 63 -2.00 7.59 12.39
C LEU A 63 -1.86 9.11 12.64
N ARG A 64 -2.01 9.93 11.62
CA ARG A 64 -1.96 11.40 11.71
C ARG A 64 -3.36 11.96 11.93
N TRP A 65 -3.51 12.80 12.96
CA TRP A 65 -4.75 13.53 13.25
C TRP A 65 -4.62 15.00 12.90
N ASP A 66 -4.47 15.29 11.64
CA ASP A 66 -4.60 16.63 11.09
C ASP A 66 -5.79 16.72 10.11
N LEU A 67 -6.09 17.92 9.62
CA LEU A 67 -7.18 18.17 8.67
C LEU A 67 -7.00 17.45 7.32
N LYS A 68 -5.84 16.87 7.08
CA LYS A 68 -5.51 16.09 5.86
C LYS A 68 -5.53 14.58 6.10
N ASN A 69 -6.03 14.15 7.26
CA ASN A 69 -6.13 12.73 7.58
C ASN A 69 -7.01 12.00 6.56
N ASP A 70 -6.51 10.89 6.04
CA ASP A 70 -7.19 10.07 5.03
C ASP A 70 -8.55 9.54 5.53
N LEU A 71 -8.67 9.26 6.83
CA LEU A 71 -9.92 8.83 7.44
C LEU A 71 -10.96 9.94 7.42
N LEU A 72 -10.60 11.18 7.77
CA LEU A 72 -11.52 12.32 7.77
C LEU A 72 -11.97 12.67 6.36
N SER A 73 -11.16 12.43 5.35
CA SER A 73 -11.52 12.59 3.94
C SER A 73 -12.26 11.38 3.36
N LYS A 74 -12.55 10.35 4.18
CA LYS A 74 -13.18 9.08 3.78
C LYS A 74 -12.42 8.36 2.66
N LYS A 75 -11.11 8.50 2.64
CA LYS A 75 -10.28 7.80 1.67
C LYS A 75 -10.31 6.29 1.95
N ARG A 76 -10.49 5.51 0.91
CA ARG A 76 -10.56 4.05 0.99
C ARG A 76 -9.18 3.43 0.88
N THR A 77 -8.43 3.54 1.96
CA THR A 77 -7.11 2.93 2.14
C THR A 77 -7.25 1.46 2.51
N LEU A 78 -6.17 0.71 2.48
CA LEU A 78 -6.20 -0.72 2.83
C LEU A 78 -6.72 -0.98 4.26
N PRO A 79 -6.27 -0.26 5.31
CA PRO A 79 -6.86 -0.39 6.65
C PRO A 79 -8.35 -0.03 6.69
N ALA A 80 -8.75 1.02 5.99
CA ALA A 80 -10.17 1.44 5.93
C ALA A 80 -11.04 0.38 5.27
N LEU A 81 -10.60 -0.21 4.18
CA LEU A 81 -11.31 -1.28 3.49
C LEU A 81 -11.45 -2.53 4.36
N TYR A 82 -10.42 -2.85 5.13
CA TYR A 82 -10.50 -3.93 6.13
C TYR A 82 -11.61 -3.67 7.14
N LEU A 83 -11.65 -2.47 7.76
CA LEU A 83 -12.70 -2.10 8.73
C LEU A 83 -14.11 -2.09 8.13
N LEU A 84 -14.23 -1.70 6.86
CA LEU A 84 -15.52 -1.69 6.15
C LEU A 84 -15.99 -3.09 5.77
N SER A 85 -15.11 -4.08 5.69
CA SER A 85 -15.43 -5.46 5.31
C SER A 85 -15.90 -6.33 6.49
N ILE A 86 -15.69 -5.88 7.73
CA ILE A 86 -16.03 -6.65 8.92
C ILE A 86 -17.43 -6.29 9.39
N GLU A 87 -18.31 -7.28 9.50
CA GLU A 87 -19.63 -7.14 10.07
C GLU A 87 -19.57 -7.27 11.61
N ASP A 88 -19.17 -6.19 12.29
CA ASP A 88 -19.10 -6.11 13.75
C ASP A 88 -19.62 -4.75 14.22
N ASP A 89 -20.55 -4.79 15.18
CA ASP A 89 -21.12 -3.59 15.79
C ASP A 89 -20.05 -2.71 16.47
N ALA A 90 -18.94 -3.28 16.90
CA ALA A 90 -17.83 -2.54 17.46
C ALA A 90 -17.23 -1.52 16.47
N PHE A 91 -17.38 -1.74 15.17
CA PHE A 91 -16.86 -0.87 14.12
C PHE A 91 -17.92 0.03 13.47
N ARG A 92 -19.15 0.00 13.99
CA ARG A 92 -20.30 0.73 13.45
C ARG A 92 -20.05 2.24 13.32
N LEU A 93 -19.38 2.86 14.29
CA LEU A 93 -19.04 4.29 14.23
C LEU A 93 -18.25 4.63 12.96
N PHE A 94 -17.25 3.81 12.63
CA PHE A 94 -16.44 3.97 11.42
C PHE A 94 -17.27 3.74 10.16
N GLN A 95 -18.06 2.68 10.13
CA GLN A 95 -18.90 2.31 8.99
C GLN A 95 -19.96 3.37 8.70
N ASP A 96 -20.65 3.86 9.72
CA ASP A 96 -21.68 4.93 9.61
C ASP A 96 -21.08 6.23 9.11
N TYR A 97 -19.85 6.55 9.53
CA TYR A 97 -19.13 7.71 9.02
C TYR A 97 -18.84 7.58 7.53
N TYR A 98 -18.28 6.45 7.09
CA TYR A 98 -18.00 6.21 5.68
C TYR A 98 -19.27 6.12 4.82
N ALA A 99 -20.34 5.60 5.36
CA ALA A 99 -21.66 5.58 4.72
C ALA A 99 -22.31 6.97 4.61
N GLY A 100 -21.83 7.96 5.36
CA GLY A 100 -22.40 9.30 5.37
C GLY A 100 -23.59 9.47 6.33
N SER A 101 -23.85 8.49 7.20
CA SER A 101 -24.93 8.52 8.19
C SER A 101 -24.63 9.46 9.35
N ILE A 102 -23.38 9.77 9.60
CA ILE A 102 -22.92 10.71 10.62
C ILE A 102 -21.95 11.73 10.03
N THR A 103 -21.90 12.91 10.66
CA THR A 103 -21.08 14.03 10.20
C THR A 103 -19.64 13.96 10.68
N VAL A 104 -18.74 14.69 10.02
CA VAL A 104 -17.36 14.86 10.47
C VAL A 104 -17.26 15.49 11.85
N ASP A 105 -18.11 16.46 12.16
CA ASP A 105 -18.13 17.12 13.47
C ASP A 105 -18.46 16.14 14.59
N TYR A 106 -19.43 15.25 14.37
CA TYR A 106 -19.75 14.19 15.32
C TYR A 106 -18.57 13.22 15.49
N VAL A 107 -17.95 12.78 14.41
CA VAL A 107 -16.78 11.88 14.46
C VAL A 107 -15.63 12.51 15.25
N LEU A 108 -15.39 13.81 15.08
CA LEU A 108 -14.36 14.51 15.84
C LEU A 108 -14.63 14.51 17.35
N THR A 109 -15.89 14.51 17.76
CA THR A 109 -16.27 14.35 19.19
C THR A 109 -16.01 12.93 19.71
N GLN A 110 -15.94 11.93 18.82
CA GLN A 110 -15.73 10.52 19.13
C GLN A 110 -14.31 10.03 18.81
N LYS A 111 -13.35 10.95 18.75
CA LYS A 111 -11.97 10.67 18.36
C LYS A 111 -11.33 9.52 19.12
N GLU A 112 -11.50 9.48 20.46
CA GLU A 112 -10.91 8.43 21.29
C GLU A 112 -11.46 7.05 20.96
N GLN A 113 -12.79 6.96 20.76
CA GLN A 113 -13.45 5.71 20.37
C GLN A 113 -12.97 5.26 18.99
N LEU A 114 -12.81 6.19 18.06
CA LEU A 114 -12.36 5.88 16.71
C LEU A 114 -10.89 5.40 16.71
N LEU A 115 -10.03 6.03 17.50
CA LEU A 115 -8.65 5.56 17.70
C LEU A 115 -8.61 4.17 18.33
N HIS A 116 -9.50 3.90 19.29
CA HIS A 116 -9.61 2.58 19.90
C HIS A 116 -9.99 1.52 18.85
N ILE A 117 -10.96 1.80 17.97
CA ILE A 117 -11.34 0.92 16.86
C ILE A 117 -10.14 0.64 15.97
N ILE A 118 -9.41 1.67 15.54
CA ILE A 118 -8.24 1.53 14.68
C ILE A 118 -7.19 0.61 15.31
N HIS A 119 -6.87 0.83 16.59
CA HIS A 119 -5.83 0.07 17.28
C HIS A 119 -6.23 -1.34 17.69
N SER A 120 -7.53 -1.58 17.97
CA SER A 120 -8.00 -2.90 18.43
C SER A 120 -8.51 -3.82 17.34
N SER A 121 -8.78 -3.31 16.15
CA SER A 121 -9.40 -4.07 15.06
C SER A 121 -8.46 -5.02 14.34
N GLY A 122 -7.14 -4.78 14.41
CA GLY A 122 -6.15 -5.48 13.59
C GLY A 122 -6.00 -4.91 12.16
N CYS A 123 -6.59 -3.75 11.84
CA CYS A 123 -6.50 -3.18 10.49
C CYS A 123 -5.08 -2.74 10.12
N ILE A 124 -4.31 -2.30 11.10
CA ILE A 124 -2.89 -1.93 10.90
C ILE A 124 -2.07 -3.19 10.66
N GLU A 125 -2.24 -4.20 11.49
CA GLU A 125 -1.56 -5.50 11.39
C GLU A 125 -1.90 -6.20 10.06
N TYR A 126 -3.15 -6.16 9.65
CA TYR A 126 -3.56 -6.65 8.34
C TYR A 126 -2.78 -5.98 7.20
N SER A 127 -2.66 -4.66 7.25
CA SER A 127 -1.91 -3.91 6.24
C SER A 127 -0.41 -4.26 6.24
N GLN A 128 0.18 -4.49 7.42
CA GLN A 128 1.56 -4.93 7.56
C GLN A 128 1.77 -6.34 6.99
N VAL A 129 0.84 -7.25 7.20
CA VAL A 129 0.89 -8.60 6.62
C VAL A 129 0.84 -8.53 5.09
N VAL A 130 -0.06 -7.75 4.52
CA VAL A 130 -0.13 -7.55 3.06
C VAL A 130 1.16 -6.95 2.52
N GLN A 131 1.72 -5.95 3.20
CA GLN A 131 3.00 -5.35 2.83
C GLN A 131 4.15 -6.36 2.87
N SER A 132 4.20 -7.21 3.91
CA SER A 132 5.22 -8.26 4.04
C SER A 132 5.13 -9.30 2.93
N VAL A 133 3.93 -9.67 2.51
CA VAL A 133 3.73 -10.57 1.36
C VAL A 133 4.25 -9.93 0.07
N CYS A 134 3.98 -8.65 -0.13
CA CYS A 134 4.50 -7.91 -1.29
C CYS A 134 6.03 -7.80 -1.26
N LEU A 135 6.63 -7.58 -0.09
CA LEU A 135 8.09 -7.54 0.09
C LEU A 135 8.73 -8.90 -0.24
N GLN A 136 8.18 -9.99 0.26
CA GLN A 136 8.66 -11.33 -0.05
C GLN A 136 8.61 -11.60 -1.56
N LYS A 137 7.50 -11.28 -2.21
CA LYS A 137 7.35 -11.43 -3.65
C LYS A 137 8.35 -10.56 -4.42
N ALA A 138 8.58 -9.33 -3.98
CA ALA A 138 9.58 -8.44 -4.59
C ALA A 138 10.99 -9.02 -4.49
N GLU A 139 11.38 -9.58 -3.34
CA GLU A 139 12.67 -10.23 -3.15
C GLU A 139 12.83 -11.46 -4.06
N GLU A 140 11.79 -12.30 -4.17
CA GLU A 140 11.81 -13.48 -5.04
C GLU A 140 12.01 -13.08 -6.52
N ILE A 141 11.30 -12.05 -6.99
CA ILE A 141 11.46 -11.53 -8.35
C ILE A 141 12.87 -10.95 -8.55
N TYR A 142 13.32 -10.12 -7.60
CA TYR A 142 14.62 -9.48 -7.65
C TYR A 142 15.76 -10.51 -7.74
N ASP A 143 15.69 -11.58 -6.97
CA ASP A 143 16.71 -12.65 -6.98
C ASP A 143 16.78 -13.38 -8.33
N GLN A 144 15.65 -13.48 -9.04
CA GLN A 144 15.57 -14.10 -10.36
C GLN A 144 16.00 -13.16 -11.50
N LEU A 145 16.05 -11.84 -11.26
CA LEU A 145 16.42 -10.88 -12.28
C LEU A 145 17.88 -11.05 -12.70
N GLN A 146 18.11 -11.21 -14.01
CA GLN A 146 19.43 -11.19 -14.62
C GLN A 146 19.84 -9.75 -14.92
N ALA A 147 20.39 -9.08 -13.93
CA ALA A 147 20.85 -7.71 -14.03
C ALA A 147 22.32 -7.60 -13.62
N ALA A 148 23.03 -6.69 -14.27
CA ALA A 148 24.45 -6.46 -13.98
C ALA A 148 24.63 -5.57 -12.75
N SER A 149 25.60 -5.96 -11.89
CA SER A 149 26.11 -5.07 -10.86
C SER A 149 26.85 -3.87 -11.50
N PRO A 150 26.83 -2.68 -10.86
CA PRO A 150 26.25 -2.35 -9.56
C PRO A 150 24.76 -1.91 -9.62
N TRP A 151 24.14 -1.94 -10.78
CA TRP A 151 22.80 -1.39 -11.01
C TRP A 151 21.71 -2.19 -10.26
N LYS A 152 21.88 -3.50 -10.19
CA LYS A 152 20.94 -4.37 -9.47
C LYS A 152 20.87 -4.01 -8.00
N GLU A 153 22.01 -3.89 -7.34
CA GLU A 153 22.11 -3.53 -5.91
C GLU A 153 21.61 -2.10 -5.66
N LYS A 154 21.94 -1.18 -6.56
CA LYS A 154 21.49 0.22 -6.45
C LYS A 154 19.99 0.35 -6.61
N PHE A 155 19.37 -0.43 -7.48
CA PHE A 155 17.93 -0.48 -7.65
C PHE A 155 17.24 -0.92 -6.34
N LYS A 156 17.72 -1.99 -5.70
CA LYS A 156 17.22 -2.46 -4.40
C LYS A 156 17.35 -1.39 -3.32
N GLU A 157 18.52 -0.76 -3.20
CA GLU A 157 18.82 0.28 -2.23
C GLU A 157 17.81 1.45 -2.30
N ILE A 158 17.50 1.95 -3.49
CA ILE A 158 16.62 3.11 -3.66
C ILE A 158 15.14 2.79 -3.70
N THR A 159 14.74 1.53 -3.83
CA THR A 159 13.33 1.14 -3.95
C THR A 159 12.76 0.52 -2.68
N TYR A 160 13.31 -0.55 -2.14
CA TYR A 160 12.67 -1.28 -1.06
C TYR A 160 13.57 -1.80 0.05
N ALA A 161 14.90 -1.62 -0.02
CA ALA A 161 15.81 -2.11 1.02
C ALA A 161 15.48 -1.57 2.42
N SER A 162 15.01 -0.32 2.52
CA SER A 162 14.62 0.30 3.79
C SER A 162 13.42 -0.35 4.49
N TYR A 163 12.64 -1.17 3.78
CA TYR A 163 11.51 -1.91 4.35
C TYR A 163 11.90 -3.30 4.86
N LEU A 164 13.11 -3.78 4.55
CA LEU A 164 13.61 -5.08 4.99
C LEU A 164 14.24 -5.03 6.40
N ASP A 165 14.70 -3.86 6.84
CA ASP A 165 15.40 -3.64 8.11
C ASP A 165 14.44 -3.30 9.27
N ILE A 166 13.16 -3.55 9.13
CA ILE A 166 12.16 -3.31 10.18
C ILE A 166 12.00 -4.60 11.00
N ASP A 167 12.91 -4.79 11.97
CA ASP A 167 12.74 -5.69 13.11
C ASP A 167 12.02 -5.00 14.28
#